data_d830497e040e00800e6bfe83dcbe0e59
#
_entry.id   d830497e040e00800e6bfe83dcbe0e59
#
_cell.length_a   1.000
_cell.length_b   1.000
_cell.length_c   1.000
_cell.angle_alpha   90.00
_cell.angle_beta   90.00
_cell.angle_gamma   90.00
#
_symmetry.space_group_name_H-M   'P 1'
#
loop_
_entity.id
_entity.type
_entity.pdbx_description
1 polymer ?
#
loop_
_entity_poly.entity_id
_entity_poly.type
_entity_poly.pdbx_seq_one_letter_code
_entity_poly.pdbx_strand_id
1 'polypeptide(L)'
;MSRHPTVAVWPEIARVLRPGGTYLSQQVGAGSNQELTDFMMGPQPVDPARSAQVAVAGAQAAGLAVAGLREQALRVVFYDVGAVVHFLRKVPWTVPGFTVDGYADQLARMHRRIRARGPFVSHAQRFLIEARKPR
;
A
#
# COMPACT_ATOMS: atom_id res chain seq x y z
N MET A 1 2.41 18.12 5.00
CA MET A 1 1.86 16.95 4.30
C MET A 1 2.69 15.71 4.60
N SER A 2 2.06 14.60 4.84
CA SER A 2 2.73 13.33 5.08
C SER A 2 2.56 12.38 3.89
N ARG A 3 3.63 11.67 3.53
CA ARG A 3 3.63 10.68 2.44
C ARG A 3 4.00 9.31 2.98
N HIS A 4 3.17 8.30 2.66
CA HIS A 4 3.42 6.90 2.96
C HIS A 4 3.81 6.61 4.42
N PRO A 5 3.10 7.16 5.41
CA PRO A 5 3.38 6.80 6.80
C PRO A 5 3.07 5.32 7.03
N THR A 6 3.87 4.66 7.86
CA THR A 6 3.63 3.26 8.23
C THR A 6 2.37 3.14 9.08
N VAL A 7 2.21 4.04 10.04
CA VAL A 7 1.04 4.14 10.92
C VAL A 7 0.68 5.61 11.10
N ALA A 8 -0.60 5.93 10.95
CA ALA A 8 -1.10 7.26 11.28
C ALA A 8 -1.60 7.26 12.73
N VAL A 9 -1.01 8.13 13.56
CA VAL A 9 -1.40 8.29 14.97
C VAL A 9 -2.39 9.43 15.05
N TRP A 10 -3.66 9.15 14.79
CA TRP A 10 -4.70 10.16 14.67
C TRP A 10 -4.91 11.03 15.92
N PRO A 11 -4.89 10.49 17.16
CA PRO A 11 -4.99 11.34 18.34
C PRO A 11 -3.88 12.37 18.43
N GLU A 12 -2.66 12.01 18.07
CA GLU A 12 -1.51 12.92 18.10
C GLU A 12 -1.61 13.98 16.99
N ILE A 13 -2.06 13.59 15.80
CA ILE A 13 -2.32 14.52 14.70
C ILE A 13 -3.36 15.55 15.12
N ALA A 14 -4.47 15.09 15.72
CA ALA A 14 -5.51 15.98 16.21
C ALA A 14 -4.99 16.93 17.29
N ARG A 15 -4.11 16.45 18.17
CA ARG A 15 -3.54 17.25 19.24
C ARG A 15 -2.70 18.40 18.71
N VAL A 16 -1.86 18.14 17.69
CA VAL A 16 -0.91 19.15 17.19
C VAL A 16 -1.52 20.12 16.18
N LEU A 17 -2.65 19.77 15.57
CA LEU A 17 -3.33 20.68 14.64
C LEU A 17 -3.98 21.83 15.40
N ARG A 18 -3.86 23.04 14.81
CA ARG A 18 -4.61 24.21 15.27
C ARG A 18 -6.10 24.01 14.95
N PRO A 19 -7.01 24.60 15.73
CA PRO A 19 -8.42 24.67 15.31
C PRO A 19 -8.53 25.24 13.88
N GLY A 20 -9.27 24.57 13.02
CA GLY A 20 -9.37 24.90 11.60
C GLY A 20 -8.19 24.42 10.76
N GLY A 21 -7.17 23.80 11.36
CA GLY A 21 -6.02 23.26 10.65
C GLY A 21 -6.35 22.02 9.82
N THR A 22 -5.56 21.75 8.80
CA THR A 22 -5.74 20.65 7.87
C THR A 22 -4.53 19.73 7.89
N TYR A 23 -4.78 18.41 7.92
CA TYR A 23 -3.79 17.38 7.70
C TYR A 23 -4.07 16.69 6.36
N LEU A 24 -3.06 16.68 5.50
CA LEU A 24 -3.15 16.02 4.18
C LEU A 24 -2.12 14.89 4.13
N SER A 25 -2.57 13.68 3.83
CA SER A 25 -1.68 12.52 3.79
C SER A 25 -1.98 11.65 2.58
N GLN A 26 -0.91 11.23 1.89
CA GLN A 26 -0.97 10.18 0.88
C GLN A 26 -0.43 8.90 1.51
N GLN A 27 -1.22 7.83 1.44
CA GLN A 27 -0.88 6.57 2.10
C GLN A 27 -0.99 5.39 1.15
N VAL A 28 -0.25 4.33 1.46
CA VAL A 28 -0.39 3.02 0.81
C VAL A 28 -1.67 2.37 1.32
N GLY A 29 -2.57 2.03 0.41
CA GLY A 29 -3.82 1.38 0.76
C GLY A 29 -3.70 -0.12 0.97
N ALA A 30 -4.75 -0.72 1.53
CA ALA A 30 -4.84 -2.17 1.71
C ALA A 30 -4.82 -2.88 0.35
N GLY A 31 -4.16 -4.03 0.30
CA GLY A 31 -4.08 -4.84 -0.93
C GLY A 31 -3.13 -4.29 -1.98
N SER A 32 -2.22 -3.38 -1.63
CA SER A 32 -1.22 -2.88 -2.57
C SER A 32 -0.33 -4.01 -3.06
N ASN A 33 -0.23 -4.16 -4.38
CA ASN A 33 0.51 -5.23 -5.05
C ASN A 33 0.09 -6.65 -4.61
N GLN A 34 -1.20 -6.83 -4.31
CA GLN A 34 -1.74 -8.12 -3.87
C GLN A 34 -1.53 -9.20 -4.92
N GLU A 35 -1.63 -8.87 -6.20
CA GLU A 35 -1.42 -9.83 -7.29
C GLU A 35 -0.02 -10.44 -7.23
N LEU A 36 1.00 -9.62 -6.96
CA LEU A 36 2.39 -10.10 -6.83
C LEU A 36 2.56 -10.95 -5.56
N THR A 37 2.03 -10.49 -4.44
CA THR A 37 2.06 -11.24 -3.18
C THR A 37 1.43 -12.62 -3.35
N ASP A 38 0.24 -12.69 -3.96
CA ASP A 38 -0.48 -13.96 -4.17
C ASP A 38 0.25 -14.88 -5.13
N PHE A 39 0.92 -14.33 -6.14
CA PHE A 39 1.70 -15.16 -7.05
C PHE A 39 2.89 -15.81 -6.34
N MET A 40 3.59 -15.05 -5.49
CA MET A 40 4.81 -15.51 -4.82
C MET A 40 4.54 -16.38 -3.60
N MET A 41 3.50 -16.09 -2.85
CA MET A 41 3.21 -16.74 -1.55
C MET A 41 1.96 -17.64 -1.59
N GLY A 42 1.22 -17.66 -2.70
CA GLY A 42 -0.13 -18.20 -2.73
C GLY A 42 -1.13 -17.20 -2.19
N PRO A 43 -2.44 -17.45 -2.35
CA PRO A 43 -3.46 -16.50 -1.91
C PRO A 43 -3.29 -16.10 -0.44
N GLN A 44 -3.23 -14.79 -0.20
CA GLN A 44 -3.05 -14.22 1.14
C GLN A 44 -4.24 -13.31 1.45
N PRO A 45 -4.70 -13.29 2.72
CA PRO A 45 -5.75 -12.36 3.11
C PRO A 45 -5.23 -10.93 3.02
N VAL A 46 -6.13 -10.01 2.63
CA VAL A 46 -5.82 -8.58 2.64
C VAL A 46 -6.00 -8.06 4.06
N ASP A 47 -4.94 -7.46 4.62
CA ASP A 47 -5.02 -6.82 5.93
C ASP A 47 -5.78 -5.49 5.78
N PRO A 48 -6.94 -5.33 6.42
CA PRO A 48 -7.73 -4.10 6.31
C PRO A 48 -7.13 -2.93 7.09
N ALA A 49 -6.09 -3.13 7.90
CA ALA A 49 -5.52 -2.09 8.76
C ALA A 49 -5.06 -0.85 7.98
N ARG A 50 -4.69 -1.02 6.70
CA ARG A 50 -4.26 0.08 5.83
C ARG A 50 -5.37 0.56 4.90
N SER A 51 -6.62 0.13 5.08
CA SER A 51 -7.72 0.58 4.24
C SER A 51 -8.01 2.07 4.47
N ALA A 52 -8.52 2.72 3.42
CA ALA A 52 -8.97 4.10 3.52
C ALA A 52 -10.10 4.25 4.56
N GLN A 53 -10.97 3.25 4.67
CA GLN A 53 -12.07 3.23 5.63
C GLN A 53 -11.57 3.23 7.07
N VAL A 54 -10.52 2.47 7.39
CA VAL A 54 -9.89 2.48 8.72
C VAL A 54 -9.27 3.84 9.01
N ALA A 55 -8.62 4.46 8.01
CA ALA A 55 -8.05 5.80 8.18
C ALA A 55 -9.14 6.84 8.46
N VAL A 56 -10.24 6.79 7.72
CA VAL A 56 -11.39 7.69 7.94
C VAL A 56 -11.96 7.50 9.34
N ALA A 57 -12.19 6.27 9.76
CA ALA A 57 -12.72 5.96 11.08
C ALA A 57 -11.77 6.45 12.19
N GLY A 58 -10.46 6.28 12.02
CA GLY A 58 -9.45 6.74 12.96
C GLY A 58 -9.42 8.26 13.09
N ALA A 59 -9.51 8.97 11.97
CA ALA A 59 -9.57 10.43 11.97
C ALA A 59 -10.83 10.94 12.69
N GLN A 60 -11.97 10.36 12.39
CA GLN A 60 -13.25 10.73 13.00
C GLN A 60 -13.27 10.42 14.49
N ALA A 61 -12.74 9.27 14.91
CA ALA A 61 -12.64 8.91 16.33
C ALA A 61 -11.74 9.87 17.11
N ALA A 62 -10.77 10.49 16.46
CA ALA A 62 -9.90 11.51 17.06
C ALA A 62 -10.49 12.93 17.03
N GLY A 63 -11.74 13.07 16.54
CA GLY A 63 -12.43 14.35 16.49
C GLY A 63 -12.14 15.19 15.25
N LEU A 64 -11.51 14.62 14.23
CA LEU A 64 -11.26 15.31 12.97
C LEU A 64 -12.41 15.08 11.99
N ALA A 65 -12.66 16.08 11.14
CA ALA A 65 -13.61 15.97 10.04
C ALA A 65 -12.84 15.56 8.77
N VAL A 66 -13.28 14.53 8.09
CA VAL A 66 -12.69 14.13 6.80
C VAL A 66 -13.30 14.98 5.70
N ALA A 67 -12.49 15.89 5.16
CA ALA A 67 -12.93 16.85 4.13
C ALA A 67 -12.80 16.26 2.72
N GLY A 68 -11.93 15.28 2.53
CA GLY A 68 -11.74 14.66 1.22
C GLY A 68 -11.07 13.30 1.33
N LEU A 69 -11.43 12.42 0.40
CA LEU A 69 -10.81 11.11 0.27
C LEU A 69 -10.73 10.76 -1.22
N ARG A 70 -9.55 10.40 -1.68
CA ARG A 70 -9.35 9.89 -3.04
C ARG A 70 -8.59 8.58 -2.97
N GLU A 71 -9.10 7.56 -3.66
CA GLU A 71 -8.45 6.26 -3.77
C GLU A 71 -8.03 6.04 -5.22
N GLN A 72 -6.89 5.39 -5.40
CA GLN A 72 -6.38 5.09 -6.73
C GLN A 72 -5.59 3.78 -6.73
N ALA A 73 -5.83 2.95 -7.73
CA ALA A 73 -5.03 1.78 -8.04
C ALA A 73 -4.08 2.15 -9.19
N LEU A 74 -2.78 2.16 -8.92
CA LEU A 74 -1.76 2.48 -9.90
C LEU A 74 -1.21 1.21 -10.52
N ARG A 75 -1.24 1.14 -11.85
CA ARG A 75 -0.74 -0.02 -12.57
C ARG A 75 0.79 -0.12 -12.45
N VAL A 76 1.27 -1.28 -12.01
CA VAL A 76 2.70 -1.60 -11.92
C VAL A 76 2.98 -2.76 -12.86
N VAL A 77 3.94 -2.60 -13.77
CA VAL A 77 4.22 -3.58 -14.81
C VAL A 77 5.64 -4.12 -14.63
N PHE A 78 5.76 -5.44 -14.53
CA PHE A 78 7.04 -6.12 -14.45
C PHE A 78 7.32 -6.81 -15.78
N TYR A 79 8.32 -6.31 -16.51
CA TYR A 79 8.65 -6.81 -17.84
C TYR A 79 9.53 -8.05 -17.82
N ASP A 80 10.21 -8.31 -16.70
CA ASP A 80 11.05 -9.49 -16.52
C ASP A 80 11.18 -9.85 -15.04
N VAL A 81 11.73 -11.03 -14.78
CA VAL A 81 11.87 -11.52 -13.40
C VAL A 81 12.90 -10.71 -12.60
N GLY A 82 13.90 -10.12 -13.26
CA GLY A 82 14.86 -9.25 -12.59
C GLY A 82 14.19 -8.03 -11.97
N ALA A 83 13.23 -7.44 -12.66
CA ALA A 83 12.43 -6.32 -12.14
C ALA A 83 11.64 -6.74 -10.90
N VAL A 84 11.08 -7.96 -10.89
CA VAL A 84 10.36 -8.50 -9.72
C VAL A 84 11.31 -8.65 -8.52
N VAL A 85 12.48 -9.22 -8.72
CA VAL A 85 13.49 -9.37 -7.65
C VAL A 85 13.89 -8.01 -7.08
N HIS A 86 14.18 -7.07 -7.97
CA HIS A 86 14.56 -5.71 -7.56
C HIS A 86 13.46 -5.04 -6.72
N PHE A 87 12.21 -5.15 -7.16
CA PHE A 87 11.08 -4.60 -6.44
C PHE A 87 10.91 -5.24 -5.05
N LEU A 88 10.96 -6.57 -4.97
CA LEU A 88 10.78 -7.30 -3.70
C LEU A 88 11.89 -7.00 -2.68
N ARG A 89 13.08 -6.67 -3.14
CA ARG A 89 14.18 -6.24 -2.26
C ARG A 89 13.96 -4.82 -1.75
N LYS A 90 13.38 -3.94 -2.55
CA LYS A 90 13.12 -2.54 -2.17
C LYS A 90 11.84 -2.38 -1.33
N VAL A 91 10.86 -3.27 -1.52
CA VAL A 91 9.57 -3.19 -0.86
C VAL A 91 9.32 -4.51 -0.11
N PRO A 92 10.07 -4.73 1.00
CA PRO A 92 10.14 -6.05 1.65
C PRO A 92 8.82 -6.52 2.26
N TRP A 93 7.90 -5.61 2.57
CA TRP A 93 6.59 -5.99 3.11
C TRP A 93 5.66 -6.64 2.08
N THR A 94 5.96 -6.55 0.79
CA THR A 94 5.18 -7.22 -0.26
C THR A 94 5.26 -8.74 -0.14
N VAL A 95 6.47 -9.26 0.09
CA VAL A 95 6.73 -10.68 0.38
C VAL A 95 7.70 -10.72 1.56
N PRO A 96 7.17 -10.77 2.80
CA PRO A 96 8.05 -10.79 3.97
C PRO A 96 8.99 -11.98 3.95
N GLY A 97 10.26 -11.72 4.29
CA GLY A 97 11.29 -12.77 4.30
C GLY A 97 11.76 -13.21 2.91
N PHE A 98 11.50 -12.42 1.86
CA PHE A 98 11.90 -12.77 0.51
C PHE A 98 13.42 -12.95 0.38
N THR A 99 13.82 -14.07 -0.22
CA THR A 99 15.18 -14.30 -0.72
C THR A 99 15.09 -14.97 -2.08
N VAL A 100 16.10 -14.75 -2.93
CA VAL A 100 16.12 -15.39 -4.27
C VAL A 100 16.14 -16.91 -4.12
N ASP A 101 16.97 -17.44 -3.23
CA ASP A 101 17.10 -18.88 -3.02
C ASP A 101 15.80 -19.49 -2.45
N GLY A 102 15.19 -18.82 -1.47
CA GLY A 102 13.96 -19.31 -0.84
C GLY A 102 12.75 -19.29 -1.76
N TYR A 103 12.77 -18.44 -2.78
CA TYR A 103 11.68 -18.29 -3.75
C TYR A 103 12.08 -18.68 -5.18
N ALA A 104 13.12 -19.50 -5.33
CA ALA A 104 13.65 -19.88 -6.64
C ALA A 104 12.58 -20.51 -7.54
N ASP A 105 11.74 -21.39 -7.02
CA ASP A 105 10.67 -22.04 -7.79
C ASP A 105 9.62 -21.04 -8.25
N GLN A 106 9.20 -20.12 -7.37
CA GLN A 106 8.24 -19.07 -7.70
C GLN A 106 8.81 -18.11 -8.74
N LEU A 107 10.08 -17.73 -8.61
CA LEU A 107 10.75 -16.86 -9.59
C LEU A 107 10.86 -17.54 -10.95
N ALA A 108 11.18 -18.84 -11.00
CA ALA A 108 11.20 -19.61 -12.25
C ALA A 108 9.82 -19.65 -12.89
N ARG A 109 8.76 -19.85 -12.09
CA ARG A 109 7.37 -19.84 -12.56
C ARG A 109 6.98 -18.46 -13.08
N MET A 110 7.39 -17.39 -12.40
CA MET A 110 7.17 -16.02 -12.87
C MET A 110 7.86 -15.76 -14.20
N HIS A 111 9.10 -16.20 -14.34
CA HIS A 111 9.85 -16.07 -15.60
C HIS A 111 9.10 -16.77 -16.75
N ARG A 112 8.67 -18.02 -16.55
CA ARG A 112 7.91 -18.75 -17.56
C ARG A 112 6.60 -18.06 -17.92
N ARG A 113 5.89 -17.53 -16.92
CA ARG A 113 4.64 -16.81 -17.14
C ARG A 113 4.86 -15.55 -17.97
N ILE A 114 5.87 -14.77 -17.66
CA ILE A 114 6.18 -13.55 -18.41
C ILE A 114 6.56 -13.88 -19.85
N ARG A 115 7.34 -14.95 -20.05
CA ARG A 115 7.71 -15.41 -21.40
C ARG A 115 6.50 -15.90 -22.20
N ALA A 116 5.54 -16.52 -21.55
CA ALA A 116 4.37 -17.09 -22.22
C ALA A 116 3.24 -16.09 -22.46
N ARG A 117 3.06 -15.11 -21.55
CA ARG A 117 1.88 -14.22 -21.54
C ARG A 117 2.22 -12.73 -21.58
N GLY A 118 3.51 -12.37 -21.57
CA GLY A 118 3.95 -10.99 -21.50
C GLY A 118 4.06 -10.49 -20.06
N PRO A 119 4.26 -9.17 -19.88
CA PRO A 119 4.55 -8.58 -18.58
C PRO A 119 3.53 -8.95 -17.49
N PHE A 120 4.03 -9.09 -16.26
CA PHE A 120 3.16 -9.30 -15.09
C PHE A 120 2.67 -7.95 -14.60
N VAL A 121 1.36 -7.82 -14.44
CA VAL A 121 0.71 -6.57 -13.99
C VAL A 121 0.23 -6.73 -12.55
N SER A 122 0.60 -5.79 -11.71
CA SER A 122 0.11 -5.65 -10.35
C SER A 122 -0.42 -4.24 -10.14
N HIS A 123 -1.05 -3.96 -9.02
CA HIS A 123 -1.62 -2.64 -8.74
C HIS A 123 -1.18 -2.14 -7.38
N ALA A 124 -0.54 -0.99 -7.36
CA ALA A 124 -0.23 -0.29 -6.12
C ALA A 124 -1.46 0.50 -5.67
N GLN A 125 -1.95 0.20 -4.48
CA GLN A 125 -3.10 0.90 -3.92
C GLN A 125 -2.62 2.13 -3.17
N ARG A 126 -3.25 3.26 -3.41
CA ARG A 126 -2.95 4.54 -2.77
C ARG A 126 -4.25 5.23 -2.38
N PHE A 127 -4.22 5.99 -1.29
CA PHE A 127 -5.29 6.93 -1.03
C PHE A 127 -4.71 8.24 -0.50
N LEU A 128 -5.45 9.31 -0.76
CA LEU A 128 -5.17 10.64 -0.24
C LEU A 128 -6.32 11.02 0.69
N ILE A 129 -6.00 11.34 1.93
CA ILE A 129 -6.98 11.77 2.92
C ILE A 129 -6.69 13.20 3.36
N GLU A 130 -7.74 14.01 3.40
CA GLU A 130 -7.71 15.38 3.94
C GLU A 130 -8.60 15.42 5.17
N ALA A 131 -7.99 15.69 6.32
CA ALA A 131 -8.68 15.76 7.60
C ALA A 131 -8.52 17.17 8.18
N ARG A 132 -9.60 17.72 8.76
CA ARG A 132 -9.61 19.05 9.34
C ARG A 132 -9.98 18.98 10.81
N LYS A 133 -9.30 19.80 11.61
CA LYS A 133 -9.66 19.98 12.99
C LYS A 133 -10.77 21.05 13.06
N PRO A 134 -11.95 20.74 13.64
CA PRO A 134 -13.02 21.73 13.82
C PRO A 134 -12.53 22.95 14.61
N ARG A 135 -13.10 24.07 14.31
CA ARG A 135 -12.81 25.31 15.03
C ARG A 135 -13.48 25.34 16.39
#